data_8123231d37fa7e1e0a6c58a9ba79fb33
#
_entry.id   8123231d37fa7e1e0a6c58a9ba79fb33
#
_cell.length_a   1.000
_cell.length_b   1.000
_cell.length_c   1.000
_cell.angle_alpha   90.00
_cell.angle_beta   90.00
_cell.angle_gamma   90.00
#
_symmetry.space_group_name_H-M   'P 1'
#
loop_
_entity.id
_entity.type
_entity.pdbx_description
1 polymer ?
#
loop_
_entity_poly.entity_id
_entity_poly.type
_entity_poly.pdbx_seq_one_letter_code
_entity_poly.pdbx_strand_id
1 'polypeptide(L)'
;VIVAIGLLDQIDERGEASRQKTQASQLLTGLDWILAENQSTESIYFGKVEAAKVASMGMSCGGLQAIQISADPRITITVVCNSGVLPDPSPIPGMPPLSKDALKDFHGPVLYLMGGPSDIAYKNAMDDFARVDHVPIVMTNLDVGHAGTYARPHGGEYTPVALAWLDWQLKGRKEASGMFLGEDSTLKRDPEWSIETKNFDQ
;
A
#
# COMPACT_ATOMS: atom_id res chain seq x y z
N VAL A 1 -13.13 -3.86 7.03
CA VAL A 1 -13.66 -4.05 5.67
C VAL A 1 -12.55 -3.81 4.67
N ILE A 2 -12.47 -4.60 3.61
CA ILE A 2 -11.57 -4.38 2.47
C ILE A 2 -12.46 -4.09 1.26
N VAL A 3 -12.18 -2.98 0.58
CA VAL A 3 -12.81 -2.60 -0.69
C VAL A 3 -11.74 -2.64 -1.77
N ALA A 4 -11.88 -3.54 -2.73
CA ALA A 4 -10.99 -3.66 -3.86
C ALA A 4 -11.67 -3.11 -5.12
N ILE A 5 -10.90 -2.42 -5.95
CA ILE A 5 -11.36 -1.99 -7.27
C ILE A 5 -10.82 -2.95 -8.34
N GLY A 6 -11.56 -3.09 -9.40
CA GLY A 6 -11.22 -3.95 -10.54
C GLY A 6 -12.41 -4.77 -11.00
N LEU A 7 -12.23 -5.41 -12.13
CA LEU A 7 -13.22 -6.33 -12.66
C LEU A 7 -12.94 -7.73 -12.09
N LEU A 8 -13.92 -8.32 -11.46
CA LEU A 8 -13.93 -9.75 -11.18
C LEU A 8 -14.24 -10.46 -12.52
N ASP A 9 -13.23 -11.10 -13.10
CA ASP A 9 -13.34 -12.05 -14.22
C ASP A 9 -14.33 -11.66 -15.34
N GLN A 10 -14.25 -10.44 -15.86
CA GLN A 10 -14.92 -10.15 -17.11
C GLN A 10 -14.07 -10.71 -18.26
N ILE A 11 -14.34 -11.96 -18.60
CA ILE A 11 -13.95 -12.53 -19.87
C ILE A 11 -14.90 -11.93 -20.91
N ASP A 12 -14.36 -11.26 -21.95
CA ASP A 12 -15.16 -10.75 -23.05
C ASP A 12 -15.78 -11.90 -23.86
N GLU A 13 -16.71 -11.56 -24.76
CA GLU A 13 -17.38 -12.56 -25.61
C GLU A 13 -16.43 -13.40 -26.46
N ARG A 14 -15.13 -13.03 -26.55
CA ARG A 14 -14.06 -13.73 -27.26
C ARG A 14 -13.21 -14.60 -26.32
N GLY A 15 -13.52 -14.62 -25.02
CA GLY A 15 -12.76 -15.37 -24.01
C GLY A 15 -11.47 -14.66 -23.59
N GLU A 16 -11.29 -13.38 -23.90
CA GLU A 16 -10.14 -12.60 -23.46
C GLU A 16 -10.46 -11.85 -22.17
N ALA A 17 -9.50 -11.87 -21.22
CA ALA A 17 -9.62 -11.08 -20.00
C ALA A 17 -9.70 -9.59 -20.33
N SER A 18 -10.72 -8.91 -19.83
CA SER A 18 -10.84 -7.47 -20.00
C SER A 18 -9.61 -6.77 -19.45
N ARG A 19 -8.88 -6.07 -20.31
CA ARG A 19 -7.72 -5.25 -19.95
C ARG A 19 -8.11 -3.83 -19.53
N GLN A 20 -9.33 -3.64 -19.03
CA GLN A 20 -9.71 -2.33 -18.51
C GLN A 20 -8.80 -1.97 -17.33
N LYS A 21 -7.99 -0.93 -17.53
CA LYS A 21 -7.10 -0.41 -16.50
C LYS A 21 -7.93 0.31 -15.44
N THR A 22 -7.76 -0.07 -14.19
CA THR A 22 -8.31 0.69 -13.06
C THR A 22 -7.65 2.07 -12.99
N GLN A 23 -8.39 3.04 -12.49
CA GLN A 23 -7.91 4.40 -12.23
C GLN A 23 -7.91 4.68 -10.72
N ALA A 24 -6.98 5.51 -10.28
CA ALA A 24 -6.89 5.88 -8.86
C ALA A 24 -8.19 6.48 -8.31
N SER A 25 -8.92 7.25 -9.11
CA SER A 25 -10.23 7.81 -8.73
C SER A 25 -11.27 6.75 -8.34
N GLN A 26 -11.16 5.54 -8.87
CA GLN A 26 -12.07 4.45 -8.51
C GLN A 26 -11.87 3.97 -7.07
N LEU A 27 -10.66 4.12 -6.51
CA LEU A 27 -10.40 3.86 -5.09
C LEU A 27 -11.19 4.83 -4.21
N LEU A 28 -11.23 6.11 -4.58
CA LEU A 28 -12.03 7.11 -3.87
C LEU A 28 -13.53 6.86 -4.04
N THR A 29 -13.99 6.46 -5.23
CA THR A 29 -15.37 6.03 -5.44
C THR A 29 -15.74 4.83 -4.55
N GLY A 30 -14.82 3.87 -4.39
CA GLY A 30 -15.00 2.74 -3.48
C GLY A 30 -15.05 3.16 -2.01
N LEU A 31 -14.23 4.15 -1.64
CA LEU A 31 -14.28 4.75 -0.30
C LEU A 31 -15.61 5.46 -0.06
N ASP A 32 -16.05 6.31 -1.00
CA ASP A 32 -17.34 7.02 -0.91
C ASP A 32 -18.49 6.03 -0.75
N TRP A 33 -18.48 4.95 -1.53
CA TRP A 33 -19.49 3.90 -1.46
C TRP A 33 -19.54 3.26 -0.07
N ILE A 34 -18.42 2.77 0.46
CA ILE A 34 -18.44 2.07 1.76
C ILE A 34 -18.78 3.00 2.92
N LEU A 35 -18.42 4.29 2.85
CA LEU A 35 -18.83 5.27 3.84
C LEU A 35 -20.33 5.56 3.79
N ALA A 36 -20.94 5.62 2.60
CA ALA A 36 -22.38 5.72 2.44
C ALA A 36 -23.12 4.48 2.97
N GLU A 37 -22.62 3.28 2.64
CA GLU A 37 -23.14 2.02 3.16
C GLU A 37 -23.08 1.94 4.69
N ASN A 38 -22.02 2.48 5.30
CA ASN A 38 -21.87 2.53 6.75
C ASN A 38 -22.93 3.40 7.44
N GLN A 39 -23.55 4.34 6.73
CA GLN A 39 -24.59 5.22 7.22
C GLN A 39 -26.02 4.72 6.89
N SER A 40 -26.16 3.77 5.99
CA SER A 40 -27.44 3.23 5.54
C SER A 40 -27.92 2.11 6.45
N THR A 41 -29.07 2.28 7.09
CA THR A 41 -29.68 1.25 7.97
C THR A 41 -30.04 -0.03 7.23
N GLU A 42 -30.22 0.04 5.91
CA GLU A 42 -30.53 -1.12 5.04
C GLU A 42 -29.28 -1.91 4.66
N SER A 43 -28.08 -1.34 4.91
CA SER A 43 -26.81 -1.97 4.52
C SER A 43 -26.32 -2.98 5.54
N ILE A 44 -25.75 -4.09 5.05
CA ILE A 44 -25.02 -5.05 5.89
C ILE A 44 -23.78 -4.43 6.55
N TYR A 45 -23.32 -3.27 6.06
CA TYR A 45 -22.16 -2.52 6.59
C TYR A 45 -22.55 -1.45 7.60
N PHE A 46 -23.84 -1.25 7.87
CA PHE A 46 -24.31 -0.21 8.79
C PHE A 46 -23.59 -0.25 10.14
N GLY A 47 -22.94 0.86 10.50
CA GLY A 47 -22.22 1.03 11.77
C GLY A 47 -20.99 0.12 11.95
N LYS A 48 -20.48 -0.52 10.87
CA LYS A 48 -19.37 -1.48 10.96
C LYS A 48 -18.02 -0.96 10.46
N VAL A 49 -17.98 0.25 9.92
CA VAL A 49 -16.78 0.86 9.34
C VAL A 49 -16.32 2.03 10.22
N GLU A 50 -15.07 1.97 10.64
CA GLU A 50 -14.42 3.11 11.32
C GLU A 50 -13.94 4.11 10.25
N ALA A 51 -14.77 5.11 9.97
CA ALA A 51 -14.55 6.05 8.86
C ALA A 51 -13.28 6.89 8.99
N ALA A 52 -12.77 7.05 10.23
CA ALA A 52 -11.54 7.81 10.50
C ALA A 52 -10.25 6.97 10.34
N LYS A 53 -10.36 5.70 9.94
CA LYS A 53 -9.24 4.75 9.89
C LYS A 53 -9.18 4.05 8.54
N VAL A 54 -8.64 4.75 7.56
CA VAL A 54 -8.61 4.28 6.16
C VAL A 54 -7.18 4.07 5.69
N ALA A 55 -6.88 2.88 5.20
CA ALA A 55 -5.64 2.57 4.50
C ALA A 55 -5.85 2.56 2.98
N SER A 56 -4.99 3.26 2.24
CA SER A 56 -4.80 3.00 0.83
C SER A 56 -3.69 1.96 0.66
N MET A 57 -3.93 0.93 -0.16
CA MET A 57 -2.95 -0.15 -0.34
C MET A 57 -2.98 -0.68 -1.77
N GLY A 58 -1.81 -0.97 -2.33
CA GLY A 58 -1.75 -1.54 -3.66
C GLY A 58 -0.37 -2.07 -4.05
N MET A 59 -0.38 -3.01 -5.02
CA MET A 59 0.82 -3.62 -5.58
C MET A 59 1.08 -3.10 -6.99
N SER A 60 2.35 -2.83 -7.34
CA SER A 60 2.78 -2.39 -8.66
C SER A 60 2.01 -1.15 -9.14
N CYS A 61 1.26 -1.21 -10.24
CA CYS A 61 0.38 -0.10 -10.67
C CYS A 61 -0.61 0.32 -9.58
N GLY A 62 -1.12 -0.64 -8.78
CA GLY A 62 -1.98 -0.36 -7.63
C GLY A 62 -1.26 0.44 -6.52
N GLY A 63 0.05 0.22 -6.35
CA GLY A 63 0.87 1.02 -5.43
C GLY A 63 0.98 2.48 -5.88
N LEU A 64 1.15 2.73 -7.19
CA LEU A 64 1.11 4.10 -7.73
C LEU A 64 -0.26 4.75 -7.53
N GLN A 65 -1.35 3.99 -7.70
CA GLN A 65 -2.71 4.49 -7.45
C GLN A 65 -2.91 4.81 -5.95
N ALA A 66 -2.38 3.96 -5.05
CA ALA A 66 -2.43 4.21 -3.61
C ALA A 66 -1.67 5.49 -3.21
N ILE A 67 -0.50 5.74 -3.82
CA ILE A 67 0.25 6.99 -3.66
C ILE A 67 -0.58 8.17 -4.19
N GLN A 68 -1.16 8.04 -5.38
CA GLN A 68 -1.92 9.12 -6.02
C GLN A 68 -3.11 9.58 -5.19
N ILE A 69 -3.80 8.68 -4.48
CA ILE A 69 -4.95 9.05 -3.65
C ILE A 69 -4.57 9.42 -2.22
N SER A 70 -3.31 9.30 -1.83
CA SER A 70 -2.86 9.62 -0.46
C SER A 70 -3.05 11.09 -0.09
N ALA A 71 -3.22 11.98 -1.08
CA ALA A 71 -3.59 13.38 -0.89
C ALA A 71 -5.02 13.57 -0.31
N ASP A 72 -5.90 12.57 -0.43
CA ASP A 72 -7.26 12.67 0.14
C ASP A 72 -7.16 12.61 1.68
N PRO A 73 -7.70 13.63 2.40
CA PRO A 73 -7.54 13.75 3.86
C PRO A 73 -8.18 12.60 4.65
N ARG A 74 -9.00 11.77 4.04
CA ARG A 74 -9.59 10.58 4.65
C ARG A 74 -8.64 9.39 4.69
N ILE A 75 -7.57 9.40 3.87
CA ILE A 75 -6.55 8.33 3.87
C ILE A 75 -5.64 8.52 5.08
N THR A 76 -5.74 7.64 6.03
CA THR A 76 -4.98 7.71 7.29
C THR A 76 -3.55 7.19 7.12
N ILE A 77 -3.37 6.14 6.33
CA ILE A 77 -2.07 5.51 6.06
C ILE A 77 -1.99 5.03 4.62
N THR A 78 -0.77 4.91 4.11
CA THR A 78 -0.51 4.37 2.76
C THR A 78 0.42 3.16 2.82
N VAL A 79 0.06 2.08 2.10
CA VAL A 79 0.90 0.88 1.97
C VAL A 79 1.23 0.65 0.51
N VAL A 80 2.50 0.74 0.19
CA VAL A 80 3.04 0.61 -1.17
C VAL A 80 3.75 -0.74 -1.28
N CYS A 81 3.18 -1.64 -2.09
CA CYS A 81 3.70 -2.99 -2.24
C CYS A 81 4.35 -3.16 -3.61
N ASN A 82 5.59 -3.62 -3.67
CA ASN A 82 6.35 -3.87 -4.91
C ASN A 82 6.14 -2.74 -5.93
N SER A 83 6.25 -1.49 -5.48
CA SER A 83 5.97 -0.29 -6.28
C SER A 83 6.84 0.88 -5.85
N GLY A 84 6.89 1.90 -6.68
CA GLY A 84 7.57 3.16 -6.42
C GLY A 84 7.37 4.08 -7.60
N VAL A 85 7.34 5.37 -7.37
CA VAL A 85 7.09 6.38 -8.41
C VAL A 85 8.19 6.32 -9.46
N LEU A 86 7.79 6.18 -10.71
CA LEU A 86 8.71 6.10 -11.85
C LEU A 86 9.39 7.46 -12.10
N PRO A 87 10.60 7.47 -12.73
CA PRO A 87 11.17 8.72 -13.19
C PRO A 87 10.24 9.41 -14.21
N ASP A 88 10.33 10.72 -14.31
CA ASP A 88 9.58 11.51 -15.28
C ASP A 88 10.51 11.87 -16.46
N PRO A 89 10.13 11.59 -17.72
CA PRO A 89 8.92 10.87 -18.14
C PRO A 89 8.98 9.37 -17.80
N SER A 90 7.80 8.78 -17.54
CA SER A 90 7.72 7.34 -17.29
C SER A 90 8.21 6.55 -18.50
N PRO A 91 9.16 5.61 -18.30
CA PRO A 91 9.64 4.77 -19.38
C PRO A 91 8.64 3.67 -19.79
N ILE A 92 7.55 3.50 -19.03
CA ILE A 92 6.57 2.43 -19.25
C ILE A 92 5.30 3.01 -19.86
N PRO A 93 4.98 2.68 -21.14
CA PRO A 93 3.76 3.15 -21.78
C PRO A 93 2.50 2.74 -21.00
N GLY A 94 1.60 3.71 -20.79
CA GLY A 94 0.31 3.48 -20.16
C GLY A 94 0.33 3.32 -18.64
N MET A 95 1.46 3.60 -17.98
CA MET A 95 1.49 3.81 -16.53
C MET A 95 0.82 5.15 -16.18
N PRO A 96 0.17 5.25 -15.03
CA PRO A 96 -0.36 6.53 -14.57
C PRO A 96 0.74 7.59 -14.53
N PRO A 97 0.49 8.80 -15.05
CA PRO A 97 1.44 9.89 -14.91
C PRO A 97 1.46 10.33 -13.43
N LEU A 98 2.49 9.94 -12.73
CA LEU A 98 2.69 10.30 -11.33
C LEU A 98 4.10 10.86 -11.17
N SER A 99 4.18 12.11 -10.76
CA SER A 99 5.46 12.76 -10.42
C SER A 99 5.91 12.37 -9.02
N LYS A 100 7.22 12.40 -8.78
CA LYS A 100 7.81 12.29 -7.43
C LYS A 100 7.29 13.39 -6.48
N ASP A 101 6.74 14.47 -6.99
CA ASP A 101 6.10 15.51 -6.17
C ASP A 101 4.88 15.00 -5.41
N ALA A 102 4.19 13.96 -5.91
CA ALA A 102 3.09 13.33 -5.19
C ALA A 102 3.50 12.73 -3.84
N LEU A 103 4.77 12.44 -3.63
CA LEU A 103 5.26 11.97 -2.34
C LEU A 103 5.13 13.02 -1.22
N LYS A 104 5.06 14.30 -1.58
CA LYS A 104 4.85 15.41 -0.63
C LYS A 104 3.44 15.46 -0.07
N ASP A 105 2.50 14.77 -0.72
CA ASP A 105 1.10 14.72 -0.33
C ASP A 105 0.83 13.66 0.75
N PHE A 106 1.80 12.83 1.09
CA PHE A 106 1.69 11.96 2.25
C PHE A 106 1.48 12.79 3.52
N HIS A 107 0.45 12.46 4.29
CA HIS A 107 0.13 13.14 5.54
C HIS A 107 -0.09 12.18 6.72
N GLY A 108 0.13 10.89 6.49
CA GLY A 108 0.10 9.84 7.50
C GLY A 108 1.23 8.83 7.29
N PRO A 109 1.37 7.86 8.20
CA PRO A 109 2.41 6.85 8.13
C PRO A 109 2.40 6.04 6.84
N VAL A 110 3.58 5.74 6.31
CA VAL A 110 3.76 5.00 5.04
C VAL A 110 4.57 3.72 5.28
N LEU A 111 4.09 2.62 4.70
CA LEU A 111 4.85 1.37 4.60
C LEU A 111 5.17 1.07 3.14
N TYR A 112 6.45 0.86 2.84
CA TYR A 112 6.90 0.18 1.63
C TYR A 112 7.20 -1.28 1.95
N LEU A 113 6.53 -2.20 1.23
CA LEU A 113 6.69 -3.65 1.36
C LEU A 113 7.19 -4.18 0.02
N MET A 114 8.50 -4.47 -0.07
CA MET A 114 9.21 -4.61 -1.34
C MET A 114 9.83 -5.99 -1.52
N GLY A 115 9.99 -6.37 -2.79
CA GLY A 115 10.60 -7.62 -3.22
C GLY A 115 12.13 -7.60 -3.27
N GLY A 116 12.78 -6.63 -2.61
CA GLY A 116 14.23 -6.53 -2.52
C GLY A 116 14.92 -6.11 -3.85
N PRO A 117 16.25 -6.24 -3.94
CA PRO A 117 17.02 -5.82 -5.10
C PRO A 117 16.62 -6.47 -6.42
N SER A 118 16.02 -7.67 -6.38
CA SER A 118 15.50 -8.36 -7.57
C SER A 118 14.14 -7.84 -8.05
N ASP A 119 13.48 -6.98 -7.28
CA ASP A 119 12.23 -6.31 -7.68
C ASP A 119 12.52 -5.17 -8.66
N ILE A 120 11.82 -5.15 -9.80
CA ILE A 120 11.95 -4.09 -10.81
C ILE A 120 11.60 -2.70 -10.26
N ALA A 121 10.77 -2.62 -9.22
CA ALA A 121 10.38 -1.37 -8.57
C ALA A 121 11.35 -0.92 -7.46
N TYR A 122 12.31 -1.77 -7.06
CA TYR A 122 13.18 -1.53 -5.91
C TYR A 122 13.86 -0.16 -5.92
N LYS A 123 14.51 0.18 -7.04
CA LYS A 123 15.25 1.45 -7.16
C LYS A 123 14.34 2.67 -7.03
N ASN A 124 13.12 2.57 -7.58
CA ASN A 124 12.14 3.66 -7.48
C ASN A 124 11.63 3.80 -6.04
N ALA A 125 11.37 2.69 -5.34
CA ALA A 125 10.94 2.69 -3.96
C ALA A 125 12.01 3.24 -3.01
N MET A 126 13.28 2.88 -3.22
CA MET A 126 14.40 3.40 -2.44
C MET A 126 14.59 4.91 -2.64
N ASP A 127 14.41 5.40 -3.88
CA ASP A 127 14.42 6.83 -4.16
C ASP A 127 13.21 7.56 -3.53
N ASP A 128 12.01 6.94 -3.54
CA ASP A 128 10.85 7.46 -2.83
C ASP A 128 11.12 7.57 -1.33
N PHE A 129 11.65 6.51 -0.72
CA PHE A 129 12.00 6.48 0.69
C PHE A 129 13.02 7.56 1.06
N ALA A 130 14.03 7.77 0.20
CA ALA A 130 15.02 8.81 0.41
C ALA A 130 14.42 10.23 0.44
N ARG A 131 13.37 10.48 -0.36
CA ARG A 131 12.71 11.79 -0.50
C ARG A 131 11.70 12.12 0.58
N VAL A 132 11.08 11.10 1.18
CA VAL A 132 10.07 11.30 2.22
C VAL A 132 10.75 11.53 3.57
N ASP A 133 10.61 12.73 4.14
CA ASP A 133 11.21 13.16 5.41
C ASP A 133 10.22 13.86 6.35
N HIS A 134 8.94 13.97 5.98
CA HIS A 134 7.91 14.74 6.68
C HIS A 134 6.83 13.89 7.35
N VAL A 135 6.81 12.57 7.10
CA VAL A 135 5.89 11.62 7.74
C VAL A 135 6.64 10.37 8.21
N PRO A 136 6.14 9.63 9.19
CA PRO A 136 6.68 8.32 9.56
C PRO A 136 6.68 7.38 8.37
N ILE A 137 7.82 6.77 8.06
CA ILE A 137 7.94 5.87 6.92
C ILE A 137 8.82 4.65 7.26
N VAL A 138 8.36 3.48 6.84
CA VAL A 138 9.08 2.21 6.93
C VAL A 138 9.30 1.66 5.52
N MET A 139 10.54 1.27 5.24
CA MET A 139 10.94 0.51 4.08
C MET A 139 11.29 -0.90 4.52
N THR A 140 10.57 -1.91 4.00
CA THR A 140 10.89 -3.33 4.24
C THR A 140 11.17 -4.04 2.93
N ASN A 141 12.19 -4.89 2.92
CA ASN A 141 12.58 -5.66 1.74
C ASN A 141 12.78 -7.13 2.10
N LEU A 142 12.14 -8.01 1.33
CA LEU A 142 12.42 -9.45 1.25
C LEU A 142 12.78 -9.77 -0.20
N ASP A 143 13.97 -10.30 -0.47
CA ASP A 143 14.45 -10.48 -1.86
C ASP A 143 13.76 -11.65 -2.57
N VAL A 144 12.52 -11.42 -2.99
CA VAL A 144 11.63 -12.38 -3.68
C VAL A 144 11.16 -11.85 -5.06
N GLY A 145 11.64 -10.67 -5.48
CA GLY A 145 11.31 -10.05 -6.75
C GLY A 145 9.92 -9.41 -6.80
N HIS A 146 9.55 -8.95 -8.00
CA HIS A 146 8.34 -8.13 -8.22
C HIS A 146 7.03 -8.86 -7.90
N ALA A 147 7.00 -10.17 -8.04
CA ALA A 147 5.82 -10.97 -7.72
C ALA A 147 5.54 -11.07 -6.21
N GLY A 148 6.49 -10.69 -5.35
CA GLY A 148 6.34 -10.76 -3.90
C GLY A 148 6.01 -12.18 -3.43
N THR A 149 5.25 -12.28 -2.35
CA THR A 149 4.82 -13.57 -1.79
C THR A 149 3.31 -13.82 -1.97
N TYR A 150 2.61 -12.99 -2.76
CA TYR A 150 1.13 -12.99 -2.88
C TYR A 150 0.55 -14.33 -3.32
N ALA A 151 1.25 -15.08 -4.19
CA ALA A 151 0.80 -16.38 -4.67
C ALA A 151 1.05 -17.53 -3.67
N ARG A 152 1.76 -17.28 -2.58
CA ARG A 152 1.99 -18.29 -1.52
C ARG A 152 0.74 -18.46 -0.67
N PRO A 153 0.59 -19.61 0.02
CA PRO A 153 -0.53 -19.80 0.95
C PRO A 153 -0.65 -18.63 1.93
N HIS A 154 -1.87 -18.09 2.04
CA HIS A 154 -2.19 -16.93 2.89
C HIS A 154 -1.34 -15.67 2.60
N GLY A 155 -0.80 -15.51 1.38
CA GLY A 155 0.01 -14.36 1.00
C GLY A 155 1.47 -14.39 1.51
N GLY A 156 1.88 -15.52 2.08
CA GLY A 156 3.25 -15.76 2.52
C GLY A 156 3.75 -14.76 3.56
N GLU A 157 5.04 -14.45 3.49
CA GLU A 157 5.79 -13.65 4.45
C GLU A 157 5.36 -12.18 4.49
N TYR A 158 4.70 -11.68 3.43
CA TYR A 158 4.19 -10.31 3.40
C TYR A 158 2.99 -10.11 4.32
N THR A 159 2.16 -11.14 4.49
CA THR A 159 0.93 -11.01 5.28
C THR A 159 1.17 -10.62 6.73
N PRO A 160 2.04 -11.27 7.51
CA PRO A 160 2.28 -10.86 8.90
C PRO A 160 2.82 -9.42 9.00
N VAL A 161 3.64 -8.98 8.06
CA VAL A 161 4.17 -7.60 8.02
C VAL A 161 3.03 -6.60 7.76
N ALA A 162 2.22 -6.85 6.73
CA ALA A 162 1.07 -5.99 6.41
C ALA A 162 0.04 -5.95 7.55
N LEU A 163 -0.28 -7.09 8.17
CA LEU A 163 -1.21 -7.16 9.30
C LEU A 163 -0.68 -6.42 10.52
N ALA A 164 0.62 -6.58 10.86
CA ALA A 164 1.23 -5.86 11.97
C ALA A 164 1.17 -4.35 11.76
N TRP A 165 1.41 -3.88 10.52
CA TRP A 165 1.28 -2.47 10.19
C TRP A 165 -0.14 -1.95 10.37
N LEU A 166 -1.14 -2.66 9.83
CA LEU A 166 -2.56 -2.28 9.95
C LEU A 166 -3.04 -2.33 11.41
N ASP A 167 -2.61 -3.32 12.18
CA ASP A 167 -2.95 -3.44 13.60
C ASP A 167 -2.34 -2.30 14.41
N TRP A 168 -1.09 -1.94 14.13
CA TRP A 168 -0.44 -0.83 14.79
C TRP A 168 -1.10 0.51 14.43
N GLN A 169 -1.15 0.82 13.14
CA GLN A 169 -1.53 2.15 12.67
C GLN A 169 -3.05 2.41 12.72
N LEU A 170 -3.88 1.42 12.41
CA LEU A 170 -5.33 1.61 12.38
C LEU A 170 -6.02 1.20 13.69
N LYS A 171 -5.52 0.15 14.36
CA LYS A 171 -6.15 -0.34 15.60
C LYS A 171 -5.46 0.16 16.87
N GLY A 172 -4.31 0.84 16.74
CA GLY A 172 -3.56 1.38 17.87
C GLY A 172 -2.90 0.31 18.75
N ARG A 173 -2.68 -0.89 18.20
CA ARG A 173 -2.00 -1.99 18.90
C ARG A 173 -0.50 -1.72 18.97
N LYS A 174 -0.06 -1.08 20.03
CA LYS A 174 1.34 -0.65 20.18
C LYS A 174 2.34 -1.80 20.11
N GLU A 175 1.98 -2.98 20.59
CA GLU A 175 2.82 -4.17 20.54
C GLU A 175 3.19 -4.59 19.11
N ALA A 176 2.33 -4.30 18.13
CA ALA A 176 2.60 -4.60 16.73
C ALA A 176 3.74 -3.75 16.12
N SER A 177 4.09 -2.62 16.76
CA SER A 177 5.26 -1.83 16.36
C SER A 177 6.58 -2.58 16.52
N GLY A 178 6.63 -3.58 17.39
CA GLY A 178 7.80 -4.46 17.57
C GLY A 178 8.18 -5.26 16.31
N MET A 179 7.30 -5.33 15.31
CA MET A 179 7.66 -5.83 13.97
C MET A 179 8.71 -4.92 13.31
N PHE A 180 8.63 -3.60 13.52
CA PHE A 180 9.32 -2.58 12.74
C PHE A 180 10.35 -1.77 13.52
N LEU A 181 10.07 -1.44 14.79
CA LEU A 181 10.84 -0.48 15.57
C LEU A 181 11.72 -1.15 16.65
N GLY A 182 12.85 -0.51 16.92
CA GLY A 182 13.81 -0.95 17.91
C GLY A 182 14.91 -1.85 17.32
N GLU A 183 15.98 -2.00 18.08
CA GLU A 183 17.14 -2.83 17.68
C GLU A 183 16.77 -4.31 17.60
N ASP A 184 15.81 -4.74 18.42
CA ASP A 184 15.32 -6.12 18.50
C ASP A 184 14.01 -6.34 17.72
N SER A 185 13.67 -5.45 16.77
CA SER A 185 12.45 -5.64 15.97
C SER A 185 12.48 -6.97 15.21
N THR A 186 11.31 -7.54 15.00
CA THR A 186 11.18 -8.86 14.37
C THR A 186 11.88 -8.89 13.00
N LEU A 187 11.68 -7.85 12.18
CA LEU A 187 12.28 -7.79 10.83
C LEU A 187 13.80 -7.55 10.87
N LYS A 188 14.36 -6.84 11.87
CA LYS A 188 15.81 -6.67 12.01
C LYS A 188 16.52 -7.96 12.40
N ARG A 189 15.85 -8.81 13.17
CA ARG A 189 16.42 -10.10 13.61
C ARG A 189 16.32 -11.19 12.57
N ASP A 190 15.46 -11.03 11.59
CA ASP A 190 15.31 -11.98 10.49
C ASP A 190 16.30 -11.65 9.37
N PRO A 191 17.29 -12.55 9.09
CA PRO A 191 18.32 -12.28 8.09
C PRO A 191 17.81 -12.22 6.64
N GLU A 192 16.58 -12.68 6.37
CA GLU A 192 15.98 -12.62 5.05
C GLU A 192 15.39 -11.23 4.75
N TRP A 193 15.17 -10.42 5.79
CA TRP A 193 14.60 -9.09 5.67
C TRP A 193 15.63 -7.98 5.86
N SER A 194 15.45 -6.89 5.13
CA SER A 194 16.04 -5.60 5.50
C SER A 194 14.96 -4.59 5.81
N ILE A 195 15.21 -3.75 6.80
CA ILE A 195 14.28 -2.71 7.24
C ILE A 195 15.02 -1.41 7.51
N GLU A 196 14.42 -0.33 7.04
CA GLU A 196 14.81 1.05 7.34
C GLU A 196 13.59 1.84 7.80
N THR A 197 13.79 2.74 8.76
CA THR A 197 12.69 3.56 9.32
C THR A 197 13.13 5.00 9.44
N LYS A 198 12.21 5.93 9.19
CA LYS A 198 12.43 7.38 9.39
C LYS A 198 11.22 8.03 10.05
N ASN A 199 11.47 9.10 10.80
CA ASN A 199 10.48 10.03 11.35
C ASN A 199 9.51 9.38 12.37
N PHE A 200 9.96 8.34 13.06
CA PHE A 200 9.29 7.87 14.27
C PHE A 200 9.92 8.56 15.47
N ASP A 201 9.09 9.15 16.34
CA ASP A 201 9.57 9.67 17.63
C ASP A 201 10.23 8.54 18.42
N GLN A 202 11.45 8.80 18.92
CA GLN A 202 12.22 7.87 19.75
C GLN A 202 11.65 7.80 21.16
#